data_dbd73e659954667713f6164a09080f40
#
_entry.id   dbd73e659954667713f6164a09080f40
#
_cell.length_a   1.000
_cell.length_b   1.000
_cell.length_c   1.000
_cell.angle_alpha   90.00
_cell.angle_beta   90.00
_cell.angle_gamma   90.00
#
_symmetry.space_group_name_H-M   'P 1'
#
loop_
_entity.id
_entity.type
_entity.pdbx_description
1 polymer ?
#
loop_
_entity_poly.entity_id
_entity_poly.type
_entity_poly.pdbx_seq_one_letter_code
_entity_poly.pdbx_strand_id
1 'polypeptide(L)'
;MNQTSNLEFEELLVVAEEAGRSLITYAEKDLDANVPNCPGWNNLELLNHMKVIWWFVAAQIVAGNDSERAIPSDEPLDSPLSQLTHLIDAFKSSDFSSPAWSWTWGPDKTVGFFIRRMAHENTVHDWDAKNALGIDGQIPTLLALDGIEEKLFLVSESGATLPNASIHLHCTDCEGEWMLSPSGTDLKIVREHGKGDAAVRGEAKQIL
;
A
#
# COMPACT_ATOMS: atom_id res chain seq x y z
N MET A 1 -10.09 13.81 -6.68
CA MET A 1 -8.97 13.65 -7.62
C MET A 1 -9.40 12.64 -8.67
N ASN A 2 -9.31 12.96 -9.98
CA ASN A 2 -9.53 11.94 -11.00
C ASN A 2 -8.43 10.88 -10.86
N GLN A 3 -8.81 9.63 -10.75
CA GLN A 3 -7.89 8.51 -10.79
C GLN A 3 -7.10 8.56 -12.11
N THR A 4 -5.80 8.71 -12.04
CA THR A 4 -4.90 8.77 -13.21
C THR A 4 -4.10 7.49 -13.38
N SER A 5 -4.27 6.48 -12.52
CA SER A 5 -3.72 5.16 -12.76
C SER A 5 -4.60 4.41 -13.75
N ASN A 6 -3.97 3.81 -14.76
CA ASN A 6 -4.66 2.97 -15.74
C ASN A 6 -4.67 1.49 -15.32
N LEU A 7 -4.45 1.18 -14.03
CA LEU A 7 -4.46 -0.19 -13.52
C LEU A 7 -5.88 -0.55 -13.09
N GLU A 8 -6.41 -1.61 -13.68
CA GLU A 8 -7.72 -2.15 -13.34
C GLU A 8 -7.64 -3.02 -12.07
N PHE A 9 -8.76 -3.20 -11.36
CA PHE A 9 -8.78 -3.98 -10.12
C PHE A 9 -8.34 -5.43 -10.32
N GLU A 10 -8.63 -6.02 -11.47
CA GLU A 10 -8.19 -7.36 -11.84
C GLU A 10 -6.66 -7.46 -11.92
N GLU A 11 -6.01 -6.45 -12.50
CA GLU A 11 -4.54 -6.37 -12.57
C GLU A 11 -3.94 -6.18 -11.18
N LEU A 12 -4.52 -5.29 -10.37
CA LEU A 12 -4.09 -5.06 -8.99
C LEU A 12 -4.28 -6.30 -8.11
N LEU A 13 -5.33 -7.10 -8.33
CA LEU A 13 -5.54 -8.35 -7.61
C LEU A 13 -4.44 -9.37 -7.94
N VAL A 14 -4.02 -9.47 -9.20
CA VAL A 14 -2.89 -10.31 -9.61
C VAL A 14 -1.61 -9.83 -8.91
N VAL A 15 -1.35 -8.53 -8.92
CA VAL A 15 -0.19 -7.93 -8.22
C VAL A 15 -0.23 -8.25 -6.73
N ALA A 16 -1.38 -8.11 -6.06
CA ALA A 16 -1.52 -8.40 -4.64
C ALA A 16 -1.17 -9.86 -4.31
N GLU A 17 -1.63 -10.81 -5.13
CA GLU A 17 -1.30 -12.23 -4.96
C GLU A 17 0.18 -12.52 -5.23
N GLU A 18 0.73 -12.07 -6.35
CA GLU A 18 2.11 -12.34 -6.76
C GLU A 18 3.13 -11.69 -5.80
N ALA A 19 2.93 -10.42 -5.45
CA ALA A 19 3.81 -9.73 -4.52
C ALA A 19 3.75 -10.33 -3.10
N GLY A 20 2.56 -10.72 -2.63
CA GLY A 20 2.43 -11.40 -1.34
C GLY A 20 3.14 -12.75 -1.30
N ARG A 21 3.06 -13.55 -2.37
CA ARG A 21 3.79 -14.81 -2.49
C ARG A 21 5.30 -14.60 -2.58
N SER A 22 5.73 -13.58 -3.31
CA SER A 22 7.15 -13.19 -3.42
C SER A 22 7.70 -12.75 -2.07
N LEU A 23 6.99 -11.88 -1.37
CA LEU A 23 7.32 -11.45 0.00
C LEU A 23 7.59 -12.64 0.92
N ILE A 24 6.65 -13.59 0.99
CA ILE A 24 6.80 -14.81 1.81
C ILE A 24 8.07 -15.58 1.40
N THR A 25 8.24 -15.79 0.09
CA THR A 25 9.38 -16.55 -0.47
C THR A 25 10.72 -15.93 -0.10
N TYR A 26 10.83 -14.60 -0.12
CA TYR A 26 12.10 -13.92 0.18
C TYR A 26 12.32 -13.78 1.69
N ALA A 27 11.30 -13.44 2.46
CA ALA A 27 11.42 -13.31 3.90
C ALA A 27 11.78 -14.65 4.59
N GLU A 28 11.23 -15.78 4.12
CA GLU A 28 11.53 -17.11 4.65
C GLU A 28 12.96 -17.61 4.36
N LYS A 29 13.73 -16.94 3.47
CA LYS A 29 15.14 -17.29 3.24
C LYS A 29 16.05 -16.98 4.43
N ASP A 30 15.73 -15.91 5.17
CA ASP A 30 16.42 -15.52 6.40
C ASP A 30 15.46 -14.69 7.26
N LEU A 31 14.83 -15.35 8.22
CA LEU A 31 13.87 -14.73 9.14
C LEU A 31 14.49 -13.71 10.10
N ASP A 32 15.78 -13.82 10.35
CA ASP A 32 16.52 -12.95 11.25
C ASP A 32 17.12 -11.72 10.54
N ALA A 33 17.07 -11.68 9.20
CA ALA A 33 17.60 -10.55 8.42
C ALA A 33 16.87 -9.26 8.79
N ASN A 34 17.61 -8.23 9.18
CA ASN A 34 17.05 -6.92 9.52
C ASN A 34 16.42 -6.26 8.28
N VAL A 35 15.25 -5.66 8.45
CA VAL A 35 14.54 -4.88 7.43
C VAL A 35 14.95 -3.41 7.55
N PRO A 36 15.80 -2.85 6.66
CA PRO A 36 16.38 -1.51 6.86
C PRO A 36 15.34 -0.40 6.92
N ASN A 37 14.24 -0.52 6.18
CA ASN A 37 13.20 0.50 6.09
C ASN A 37 12.11 0.36 7.18
N CYS A 38 12.15 -0.72 7.97
CA CYS A 38 11.29 -0.93 9.13
C CYS A 38 12.14 -1.01 10.41
N PRO A 39 12.56 0.12 11.00
CA PRO A 39 13.49 0.11 12.13
C PRO A 39 13.03 -0.77 13.29
N GLY A 40 13.89 -1.71 13.69
CA GLY A 40 13.63 -2.67 14.75
C GLY A 40 12.91 -3.95 14.29
N TRP A 41 12.64 -4.10 13.00
CA TRP A 41 12.05 -5.31 12.44
C TRP A 41 13.08 -6.19 11.73
N ASN A 42 12.84 -7.49 11.80
CA ASN A 42 13.43 -8.49 10.92
C ASN A 42 12.35 -9.10 10.00
N ASN A 43 12.72 -10.01 9.13
CA ASN A 43 11.79 -10.66 8.20
C ASN A 43 10.68 -11.47 8.90
N LEU A 44 10.93 -12.01 10.09
CA LEU A 44 9.88 -12.71 10.87
C LEU A 44 8.81 -11.72 11.34
N GLU A 45 9.22 -10.56 11.84
CA GLU A 45 8.31 -9.49 12.28
C GLU A 45 7.53 -8.90 11.11
N LEU A 46 8.19 -8.74 9.95
CA LEU A 46 7.54 -8.32 8.71
C LEU A 46 6.44 -9.33 8.28
N LEU A 47 6.73 -10.63 8.28
CA LEU A 47 5.74 -11.66 7.95
C LEU A 47 4.58 -11.70 8.96
N ASN A 48 4.87 -11.54 10.25
CA ASN A 48 3.84 -11.50 11.28
C ASN A 48 2.94 -10.27 11.13
N HIS A 49 3.52 -9.11 10.80
CA HIS A 49 2.75 -7.92 10.46
C HIS A 49 1.80 -8.18 9.28
N MET A 50 2.31 -8.72 8.19
CA MET A 50 1.50 -8.96 6.99
C MET A 50 0.40 -10.00 7.24
N LYS A 51 0.66 -11.05 8.01
CA LYS A 51 -0.37 -12.00 8.44
C LYS A 51 -1.55 -11.30 9.12
N VAL A 52 -1.26 -10.39 10.05
CA VAL A 52 -2.30 -9.64 10.78
C VAL A 52 -3.06 -8.71 9.82
N ILE A 53 -2.37 -8.05 8.91
CA ILE A 53 -3.01 -7.19 7.91
C ILE A 53 -3.94 -8.00 7.00
N TRP A 54 -3.48 -9.12 6.43
CA TRP A 54 -4.28 -9.98 5.56
C TRP A 54 -5.51 -10.56 6.29
N TRP A 55 -5.32 -11.00 7.54
CA TRP A 55 -6.42 -11.49 8.39
C TRP A 55 -7.47 -10.40 8.64
N PHE A 56 -7.02 -9.21 9.03
CA PHE A 56 -7.90 -8.07 9.29
C PHE A 56 -8.69 -7.67 8.05
N VAL A 57 -8.01 -7.52 6.89
CA VAL A 57 -8.65 -7.11 5.64
C VAL A 57 -9.67 -8.15 5.17
N ALA A 58 -9.34 -9.44 5.22
CA ALA A 58 -10.28 -10.51 4.88
C ALA A 58 -11.57 -10.43 5.72
N ALA A 59 -11.44 -10.14 7.03
CA ALA A 59 -12.61 -9.99 7.89
C ALA A 59 -13.50 -8.79 7.50
N GLN A 60 -12.92 -7.66 7.06
CA GLN A 60 -13.72 -6.52 6.60
C GLN A 60 -14.50 -6.87 5.31
N ILE A 61 -13.87 -7.60 4.39
CA ILE A 61 -14.48 -8.03 3.13
C ILE A 61 -15.64 -9.00 3.41
N VAL A 62 -15.40 -10.01 4.23
CA VAL A 62 -16.43 -11.00 4.59
C VAL A 62 -17.62 -10.37 5.33
N ALA A 63 -17.38 -9.35 6.16
CA ALA A 63 -18.42 -8.62 6.86
C ALA A 63 -19.35 -7.84 5.92
N GLY A 64 -18.85 -7.37 4.77
CA GLY A 64 -19.64 -6.67 3.75
C GLY A 64 -20.30 -5.38 4.25
N ASN A 65 -19.64 -4.64 5.14
CA ASN A 65 -20.19 -3.46 5.82
C ASN A 65 -19.17 -2.31 5.75
N ASP A 66 -19.60 -1.12 5.33
CA ASP A 66 -18.75 0.07 5.20
C ASP A 66 -18.80 1.02 6.41
N SER A 67 -19.78 0.87 7.26
CA SER A 67 -20.07 1.78 8.37
C SER A 67 -19.52 1.29 9.71
N GLU A 68 -19.34 -0.02 9.88
CA GLU A 68 -18.88 -0.61 11.13
C GLU A 68 -17.69 -1.55 10.91
N ARG A 69 -16.63 -1.35 11.68
CA ARG A 69 -15.43 -2.19 11.66
C ARG A 69 -15.74 -3.60 12.14
N ALA A 70 -15.48 -4.59 11.31
CA ALA A 70 -15.53 -5.98 11.75
C ALA A 70 -14.37 -6.26 12.73
N ILE A 71 -14.70 -6.92 13.84
CA ILE A 71 -13.72 -7.43 14.81
C ILE A 71 -13.68 -8.94 14.58
N PRO A 72 -12.60 -9.49 14.01
CA PRO A 72 -12.47 -10.93 13.83
C PRO A 72 -12.54 -11.64 15.19
N SER A 73 -13.19 -12.78 15.25
CA SER A 73 -13.37 -13.59 16.46
C SER A 73 -12.35 -14.73 16.60
N ASP A 74 -11.58 -14.96 15.56
CA ASP A 74 -10.53 -15.96 15.44
C ASP A 74 -9.14 -15.30 15.43
N GLU A 75 -8.10 -16.10 15.49
CA GLU A 75 -6.72 -15.65 15.35
C GLU A 75 -6.26 -15.79 13.89
N PRO A 76 -5.23 -15.02 13.46
CA PRO A 76 -4.60 -15.22 12.15
C PRO A 76 -4.12 -16.65 11.98
N LEU A 77 -4.23 -17.20 10.76
CA LEU A 77 -3.70 -18.53 10.44
C LEU A 77 -2.19 -18.59 10.69
N ASP A 78 -1.68 -19.74 11.14
CA ASP A 78 -0.26 -19.91 11.45
C ASP A 78 0.63 -19.67 10.22
N SER A 79 0.27 -20.22 9.08
CA SER A 79 1.01 -20.09 7.84
C SER A 79 0.73 -18.76 7.14
N PRO A 80 1.77 -17.95 6.83
CA PRO A 80 1.61 -16.74 6.03
C PRO A 80 0.95 -17.01 4.68
N LEU A 81 1.33 -18.11 4.02
CA LEU A 81 0.76 -18.50 2.73
C LEU A 81 -0.74 -18.84 2.83
N SER A 82 -1.14 -19.55 3.89
CA SER A 82 -2.56 -19.86 4.10
C SER A 82 -3.37 -18.58 4.37
N GLN A 83 -2.81 -17.64 5.13
CA GLN A 83 -3.47 -16.38 5.42
C GLN A 83 -3.59 -15.49 4.16
N LEU A 84 -2.55 -15.39 3.35
CA LEU A 84 -2.61 -14.70 2.06
C LEU A 84 -3.65 -15.35 1.15
N THR A 85 -3.67 -16.68 1.05
CA THR A 85 -4.65 -17.42 0.23
C THR A 85 -6.07 -17.11 0.68
N HIS A 86 -6.33 -17.11 1.99
CA HIS A 86 -7.65 -16.76 2.53
C HIS A 86 -8.09 -15.34 2.12
N LEU A 87 -7.19 -14.35 2.18
CA LEU A 87 -7.48 -13.00 1.71
C LEU A 87 -7.79 -12.95 0.21
N ILE A 88 -6.95 -13.61 -0.61
CA ILE A 88 -7.13 -13.62 -2.07
C ILE A 88 -8.45 -14.30 -2.45
N ASP A 89 -8.84 -15.37 -1.76
CA ASP A 89 -10.12 -16.04 -1.97
C ASP A 89 -11.31 -15.12 -1.57
N ALA A 90 -11.18 -14.34 -0.51
CA ALA A 90 -12.17 -13.33 -0.13
C ALA A 90 -12.33 -12.27 -1.24
N PHE A 91 -11.24 -11.77 -1.81
CA PHE A 91 -11.29 -10.84 -2.95
C PHE A 91 -11.97 -11.47 -4.17
N LYS A 92 -11.56 -12.68 -4.57
CA LYS A 92 -12.09 -13.39 -5.74
C LYS A 92 -13.59 -13.75 -5.60
N SER A 93 -14.08 -13.84 -4.37
CA SER A 93 -15.47 -14.18 -4.07
C SER A 93 -16.38 -12.97 -3.92
N SER A 94 -15.85 -11.76 -4.04
CA SER A 94 -16.59 -10.51 -3.80
C SER A 94 -16.65 -9.66 -5.07
N ASP A 95 -17.71 -8.87 -5.21
CA ASP A 95 -17.74 -7.78 -6.18
C ASP A 95 -16.85 -6.63 -5.69
N PHE A 96 -16.07 -6.02 -6.59
CA PHE A 96 -15.12 -4.95 -6.22
C PHE A 96 -15.80 -3.69 -5.69
N SER A 97 -17.05 -3.47 -6.04
CA SER A 97 -17.89 -2.38 -5.52
C SER A 97 -18.56 -2.70 -4.19
N SER A 98 -18.48 -3.95 -3.71
CA SER A 98 -19.08 -4.37 -2.44
C SER A 98 -18.51 -3.56 -1.28
N PRO A 99 -19.36 -3.18 -0.30
CA PRO A 99 -18.93 -2.38 0.84
C PRO A 99 -17.98 -3.18 1.73
N ALA A 100 -16.91 -2.50 2.19
CA ALA A 100 -15.97 -3.02 3.16
C ALA A 100 -15.44 -1.88 4.02
N TRP A 101 -15.56 -1.97 5.34
CA TRP A 101 -15.09 -0.93 6.23
C TRP A 101 -13.57 -0.74 6.09
N SER A 102 -13.15 0.51 5.94
CA SER A 102 -11.74 0.88 5.91
C SER A 102 -11.44 1.99 6.91
N TRP A 103 -10.17 2.11 7.29
CA TRP A 103 -9.70 3.16 8.20
C TRP A 103 -9.55 4.53 7.55
N THR A 104 -9.87 4.65 6.27
CA THR A 104 -9.82 5.94 5.59
C THR A 104 -11.03 6.79 5.94
N TRP A 105 -10.84 8.10 5.93
CA TRP A 105 -11.90 9.08 6.10
C TRP A 105 -12.65 9.35 4.78
N GLY A 106 -12.06 8.93 3.66
CA GLY A 106 -12.63 9.09 2.33
C GLY A 106 -13.88 8.24 2.08
N PRO A 107 -14.58 8.50 0.98
CA PRO A 107 -15.81 7.81 0.62
C PRO A 107 -15.59 6.38 0.10
N ASP A 108 -14.37 6.02 -0.26
CA ASP A 108 -14.07 4.72 -0.86
C ASP A 108 -13.87 3.66 0.23
N LYS A 109 -14.97 3.00 0.58
CA LYS A 109 -15.02 1.89 1.53
C LYS A 109 -15.53 0.64 0.83
N THR A 110 -14.72 0.15 -0.10
CA THR A 110 -15.07 -0.96 -0.98
C THR A 110 -14.01 -2.06 -0.97
N VAL A 111 -14.38 -3.22 -1.48
CA VAL A 111 -13.43 -4.32 -1.75
C VAL A 111 -12.32 -3.84 -2.71
N GLY A 112 -12.66 -3.05 -3.74
CA GLY A 112 -11.68 -2.48 -4.67
C GLY A 112 -10.63 -1.60 -4.00
N PHE A 113 -11.02 -0.80 -3.00
CA PHE A 113 -10.07 -0.07 -2.18
C PHE A 113 -9.03 -1.00 -1.54
N PHE A 114 -9.47 -2.11 -0.95
CA PHE A 114 -8.57 -3.05 -0.32
C PHE A 114 -7.71 -3.84 -1.32
N ILE A 115 -8.23 -4.16 -2.51
CA ILE A 115 -7.42 -4.77 -3.57
C ILE A 115 -6.25 -3.87 -3.93
N ARG A 116 -6.51 -2.57 -4.18
CA ARG A 116 -5.46 -1.59 -4.48
C ARG A 116 -4.49 -1.45 -3.30
N ARG A 117 -5.01 -1.29 -2.08
CA ARG A 117 -4.17 -1.17 -0.88
C ARG A 117 -3.27 -2.38 -0.68
N MET A 118 -3.79 -3.60 -0.87
CA MET A 118 -3.00 -4.83 -0.70
C MET A 118 -2.01 -5.06 -1.85
N ALA A 119 -2.30 -4.62 -3.07
CA ALA A 119 -1.33 -4.62 -4.16
C ALA A 119 -0.10 -3.79 -3.77
N HIS A 120 -0.29 -2.57 -3.25
CA HIS A 120 0.82 -1.70 -2.86
C HIS A 120 1.51 -2.16 -1.57
N GLU A 121 0.75 -2.56 -0.55
CA GLU A 121 1.29 -3.04 0.71
C GLU A 121 2.19 -4.27 0.50
N ASN A 122 1.69 -5.25 -0.25
CA ASN A 122 2.46 -6.45 -0.56
C ASN A 122 3.69 -6.13 -1.42
N THR A 123 3.59 -5.19 -2.38
CA THR A 123 4.71 -4.78 -3.24
C THR A 123 5.81 -4.09 -2.46
N VAL A 124 5.47 -3.15 -1.59
CA VAL A 124 6.46 -2.42 -0.77
C VAL A 124 7.16 -3.40 0.18
N HIS A 125 6.41 -4.27 0.84
CA HIS A 125 6.99 -5.22 1.79
C HIS A 125 7.70 -6.40 1.11
N ASP A 126 7.36 -6.77 -0.13
CA ASP A 126 8.18 -7.66 -0.96
C ASP A 126 9.55 -7.03 -1.26
N TRP A 127 9.54 -5.73 -1.60
CA TRP A 127 10.77 -4.97 -1.77
C TRP A 127 11.59 -4.91 -0.48
N ASP A 128 10.96 -4.66 0.67
CA ASP A 128 11.60 -4.63 1.98
C ASP A 128 12.28 -5.98 2.33
N ALA A 129 11.59 -7.10 2.10
CA ALA A 129 12.15 -8.43 2.34
C ALA A 129 13.34 -8.73 1.43
N LYS A 130 13.29 -8.31 0.16
CA LYS A 130 14.41 -8.41 -0.79
C LYS A 130 15.58 -7.54 -0.34
N ASN A 131 15.32 -6.30 0.04
CA ASN A 131 16.32 -5.35 0.51
C ASN A 131 17.02 -5.86 1.79
N ALA A 132 16.31 -6.50 2.72
CA ALA A 132 16.89 -7.15 3.89
C ALA A 132 17.93 -8.22 3.53
N LEU A 133 17.80 -8.85 2.36
CA LEU A 133 18.73 -9.84 1.81
C LEU A 133 19.80 -9.24 0.87
N GLY A 134 19.84 -7.92 0.71
CA GLY A 134 20.71 -7.23 -0.23
C GLY A 134 20.35 -7.44 -1.70
N ILE A 135 19.09 -7.78 -2.00
CA ILE A 135 18.57 -7.98 -3.35
C ILE A 135 17.88 -6.70 -3.81
N ASP A 136 18.25 -6.17 -4.98
CA ASP A 136 17.57 -5.02 -5.58
C ASP A 136 16.18 -5.44 -6.12
N GLY A 137 15.15 -5.20 -5.34
CA GLY A 137 13.76 -5.43 -5.73
C GLY A 137 13.31 -4.47 -6.84
N GLN A 138 12.64 -5.01 -7.88
CA GLN A 138 12.12 -4.19 -8.96
C GLN A 138 10.62 -3.97 -8.77
N ILE A 139 10.20 -2.71 -8.88
CA ILE A 139 8.78 -2.31 -8.89
C ILE A 139 8.50 -1.68 -10.26
N PRO A 140 7.53 -2.19 -11.04
CA PRO A 140 7.17 -1.59 -12.32
C PRO A 140 6.78 -0.12 -12.17
N THR A 141 7.25 0.75 -13.07
CA THR A 141 7.07 2.21 -12.98
C THR A 141 5.59 2.61 -12.84
N LEU A 142 4.68 1.98 -13.59
CA LEU A 142 3.24 2.27 -13.50
C LEU A 142 2.65 1.88 -12.14
N LEU A 143 3.09 0.75 -11.59
CA LEU A 143 2.67 0.32 -10.25
C LEU A 143 3.20 1.26 -9.16
N ALA A 144 4.46 1.68 -9.28
CA ALA A 144 5.06 2.64 -8.37
C ALA A 144 4.33 4.00 -8.42
N LEU A 145 3.98 4.46 -9.62
CA LEU A 145 3.22 5.70 -9.82
C LEU A 145 1.84 5.62 -9.15
N ASP A 146 1.12 4.50 -9.34
CA ASP A 146 -0.18 4.27 -8.71
C ASP A 146 -0.06 4.21 -7.18
N GLY A 147 0.99 3.58 -6.65
CA GLY A 147 1.25 3.52 -5.21
C GLY A 147 1.57 4.88 -4.58
N ILE A 148 2.33 5.73 -5.28
CA ILE A 148 2.57 7.12 -4.86
C ILE A 148 1.23 7.87 -4.78
N GLU A 149 0.38 7.78 -5.80
CA GLU A 149 -0.92 8.44 -5.81
C GLU A 149 -1.85 7.92 -4.71
N GLU A 150 -1.88 6.61 -4.48
CA GLU A 150 -2.62 6.04 -3.35
C GLU A 150 -2.12 6.57 -2.01
N LYS A 151 -0.80 6.58 -1.81
CA LYS A 151 -0.21 7.09 -0.57
C LYS A 151 -0.50 8.56 -0.35
N LEU A 152 -0.40 9.38 -1.38
CA LEU A 152 -0.73 10.79 -1.32
C LEU A 152 -2.21 11.02 -1.00
N PHE A 153 -3.11 10.21 -1.58
CA PHE A 153 -4.53 10.23 -1.24
C PHE A 153 -4.74 9.89 0.24
N LEU A 154 -4.17 8.80 0.74
CA LEU A 154 -4.30 8.39 2.15
C LEU A 154 -3.75 9.46 3.11
N VAL A 155 -2.64 10.09 2.78
CA VAL A 155 -2.06 11.18 3.59
C VAL A 155 -2.98 12.39 3.60
N SER A 156 -3.58 12.77 2.46
CA SER A 156 -4.52 13.90 2.41
C SER A 156 -5.78 13.65 3.24
N GLU A 157 -6.27 12.40 3.28
CA GLU A 157 -7.46 12.03 4.05
C GLU A 157 -7.18 11.82 5.56
N SER A 158 -5.92 11.63 5.94
CA SER A 158 -5.55 11.39 7.35
C SER A 158 -5.58 12.62 8.24
N GLY A 159 -5.84 13.81 7.68
CA GLY A 159 -5.69 15.08 8.39
C GLY A 159 -4.23 15.45 8.68
N ALA A 160 -3.28 14.82 7.98
CA ALA A 160 -1.87 15.16 8.09
C ALA A 160 -1.64 16.61 7.64
N THR A 161 -0.81 17.31 8.38
CA THR A 161 -0.38 18.68 8.05
C THR A 161 1.10 18.69 7.74
N LEU A 162 1.49 19.53 6.78
CA LEU A 162 2.90 19.86 6.61
C LEU A 162 3.27 21.05 7.52
N PRO A 163 4.53 21.14 7.99
CA PRO A 163 5.06 22.40 8.46
C PRO A 163 4.88 23.46 7.35
N ASN A 164 5.02 24.76 7.67
CA ASN A 164 4.86 25.86 6.70
C ASN A 164 5.91 25.81 5.57
N ALA A 165 5.93 24.70 4.85
CA ALA A 165 6.84 24.41 3.75
C ALA A 165 6.13 23.54 2.72
N SER A 166 6.44 23.73 1.46
CA SER A 166 5.95 22.95 0.35
C SER A 166 6.96 21.91 -0.09
N ILE A 167 6.48 20.77 -0.59
CA ILE A 167 7.32 19.68 -1.10
C ILE A 167 6.95 19.42 -2.56
N HIS A 168 7.96 19.36 -3.42
CA HIS A 168 7.82 18.92 -4.81
C HIS A 168 8.34 17.49 -4.93
N LEU A 169 7.46 16.56 -5.33
CA LEU A 169 7.85 15.20 -5.73
C LEU A 169 7.98 15.15 -7.25
N HIS A 170 9.07 14.59 -7.76
CA HIS A 170 9.37 14.53 -9.19
C HIS A 170 9.97 13.20 -9.59
N CYS A 171 9.25 12.40 -10.38
CA CYS A 171 9.76 11.18 -10.98
C CYS A 171 10.73 11.49 -12.13
N THR A 172 11.79 10.70 -12.26
CA THR A 172 12.79 10.88 -13.33
C THR A 172 12.62 9.91 -14.49
N ASP A 173 11.80 8.89 -14.32
CA ASP A 173 11.56 7.80 -15.26
C ASP A 173 10.11 7.77 -15.81
N CYS A 174 9.26 8.71 -15.37
CA CYS A 174 7.89 8.85 -15.85
C CYS A 174 7.36 10.29 -15.65
N GLU A 175 6.15 10.57 -16.17
CA GLU A 175 5.47 11.86 -16.00
C GLU A 175 4.74 11.96 -14.64
N GLY A 176 5.45 11.68 -13.54
CA GLY A 176 4.95 11.79 -12.17
C GLY A 176 5.49 13.03 -11.47
N GLU A 177 4.64 14.02 -11.23
CA GLU A 177 5.00 15.23 -10.47
C GLU A 177 3.84 15.66 -9.56
N TRP A 178 4.16 16.01 -8.31
CA TRP A 178 3.17 16.48 -7.34
C TRP A 178 3.73 17.60 -6.49
N MET A 179 2.90 18.63 -6.29
CA MET A 179 3.14 19.68 -5.29
C MET A 179 2.28 19.43 -4.07
N LEU A 180 2.93 19.29 -2.93
CA LEU A 180 2.32 19.19 -1.62
C LEU A 180 2.52 20.51 -0.90
N SER A 181 1.45 21.16 -0.47
CA SER A 181 1.53 22.46 0.21
C SER A 181 0.53 22.56 1.35
N PRO A 182 0.87 23.27 2.45
CA PRO A 182 -0.09 23.52 3.50
C PRO A 182 -1.24 24.39 2.99
N SER A 183 -2.47 24.08 3.42
CA SER A 183 -3.68 24.84 3.10
C SER A 183 -4.54 24.98 4.35
N GLY A 184 -4.24 25.97 5.17
CA GLY A 184 -4.84 26.10 6.51
C GLY A 184 -4.43 24.93 7.41
N THR A 185 -5.42 24.14 7.85
CA THR A 185 -5.19 22.90 8.62
C THR A 185 -4.99 21.68 7.77
N ASP A 186 -5.13 21.78 6.45
CA ASP A 186 -5.17 20.67 5.52
C ASP A 186 -3.91 20.63 4.66
N LEU A 187 -3.70 19.49 4.00
CA LEU A 187 -2.69 19.29 3.00
C LEU A 187 -3.32 19.39 1.60
N LYS A 188 -2.87 20.36 0.80
CA LYS A 188 -3.22 20.45 -0.60
C LYS A 188 -2.20 19.67 -1.44
N ILE A 189 -2.69 18.72 -2.23
CA ILE A 189 -1.88 17.97 -3.18
C ILE A 189 -2.41 18.22 -4.58
N VAL A 190 -1.53 18.65 -5.49
CA VAL A 190 -1.87 18.87 -6.90
C VAL A 190 -0.83 18.22 -7.78
N ARG A 191 -1.28 17.64 -8.90
CA ARG A 191 -0.40 17.04 -9.91
C ARG A 191 0.02 18.13 -10.90
N GLU A 192 1.13 18.77 -10.61
CA GLU A 192 1.67 19.86 -11.43
C GLU A 192 3.17 20.01 -11.20
N HIS A 193 3.86 20.55 -12.22
CA HIS A 193 5.24 21.02 -12.05
C HIS A 193 5.27 22.28 -11.20
N GLY A 194 6.21 22.35 -10.26
CA GLY A 194 6.34 23.52 -9.40
C GLY A 194 7.69 23.58 -8.69
N LYS A 195 7.89 24.67 -7.97
CA LYS A 195 9.06 24.85 -7.10
C LYS A 195 8.60 24.80 -5.64
N GLY A 196 8.90 23.71 -4.96
CA GLY A 196 8.70 23.58 -3.52
C GLY A 196 9.85 24.16 -2.71
N ASP A 197 9.62 24.33 -1.41
CA ASP A 197 10.68 24.67 -0.44
C ASP A 197 11.66 23.51 -0.28
N ALA A 198 11.18 22.28 -0.47
CA ALA A 198 11.97 21.06 -0.59
C ALA A 198 11.56 20.29 -1.85
N ALA A 199 12.46 19.46 -2.36
CA ALA A 199 12.19 18.56 -3.49
C ALA A 199 12.70 17.16 -3.22
N VAL A 200 11.89 16.15 -3.60
CA VAL A 200 12.28 14.75 -3.70
C VAL A 200 12.29 14.37 -5.17
N ARG A 201 13.41 13.90 -5.66
CA ARG A 201 13.59 13.53 -7.06
C ARG A 201 14.25 12.16 -7.18
N GLY A 202 13.65 11.26 -7.94
CA GLY A 202 14.16 9.90 -8.13
C GLY A 202 13.31 9.13 -9.14
N GLU A 203 13.66 7.88 -9.39
CA GLU A 203 12.77 6.95 -10.11
C GLU A 203 11.49 6.73 -9.27
N ALA A 204 10.36 6.43 -9.92
CA ALA A 204 9.10 6.24 -9.21
C ALA A 204 9.21 5.21 -8.06
N LYS A 205 9.93 4.10 -8.28
CA LYS A 205 10.18 3.07 -7.24
C LYS A 205 10.97 3.56 -6.03
N GLN A 206 11.72 4.67 -6.17
CA GLN A 206 12.52 5.27 -5.09
C GLN A 206 11.72 6.32 -4.30
N ILE A 207 10.65 6.84 -4.91
CA ILE A 207 9.75 7.82 -4.29
C ILE A 207 8.64 7.11 -3.53
N LEU A 208 8.20 5.94 -4.03
CA LEU A 208 7.23 5.08 -3.37
C LEU A 208 7.76 4.54 -2.04
#